data_71868e6735679337055c50edfc93aab8
#
_entry.id   71868e6735679337055c50edfc93aab8
#
_cell.length_a   1.000
_cell.length_b   1.000
_cell.length_c   1.000
_cell.angle_alpha   90.00
_cell.angle_beta   90.00
_cell.angle_gamma   90.00
#
_symmetry.space_group_name_H-M   'P 1'
#
loop_
_entity.id
_entity.type
_entity.pdbx_description
1 polymer ?
#
loop_
_entity_poly.entity_id
_entity_poly.type
_entity_poly.pdbx_seq_one_letter_code
_entity_poly.pdbx_strand_id
1 'polypeptide(L)'
;MTSEHSPELAARAAQQHVVVVGGGIGGLVAARECAKVGMRVTLLEAADALGGSIRTADLDGILVDAGAESFATRGGHVKALVDELGLADQVVPPQGGGAWLSGIPDAPDAPLPKGSLLGIPANPFQDDVRRIIGWRGAWRAYVDRLRPPLTIGHERSLGKLVSTRMGDRVRDRLVAPVTAGVYSADPDEVDTDVAAPGLNAALTRIGSLTGAVGLLAAERKGTAPGSAVLGLVGGMGRLVEALRADLVAYGADIRTGTSVIRLERDGADWTVEIESAQGEHPDAEGEASLRATGVIVATAEPSARELVDAHIAGLGDAGDAPEIEIVTLLLDAPELDSAPRGSGVLTVPGSHTAKALTHSTAKWGWLREAAAGRHLVRVSFGSQGEPAATADLDDDAAAALALSEASALLGVTLHPTQLLAAHRARYVQAQPTSLIGATERRAAVRQAVTATRGLGVVGAWVAGTGLAQVVPDAVAEADRLRASLLWG
;
A
#
# COMPACT_ATOMS: atom_id res chain seq x y z
N MET A 1 26.75 -18.71 -30.72
CA MET A 1 27.46 -19.06 -29.45
C MET A 1 26.50 -18.94 -28.25
N THR A 2 25.40 -19.69 -28.19
CA THR A 2 24.29 -19.51 -27.21
C THR A 2 23.71 -20.80 -26.62
N SER A 3 24.27 -21.99 -26.85
CA SER A 3 23.65 -23.24 -26.35
C SER A 3 24.45 -24.01 -25.29
N GLU A 4 25.72 -23.71 -25.07
CA GLU A 4 26.56 -24.48 -24.11
C GLU A 4 26.55 -23.87 -22.68
N HIS A 5 26.20 -22.59 -22.50
CA HIS A 5 26.19 -21.94 -21.20
C HIS A 5 24.92 -22.23 -20.33
N SER A 6 23.87 -22.76 -20.93
CA SER A 6 22.59 -23.00 -20.27
C SER A 6 22.62 -24.13 -19.20
N PRO A 7 23.26 -25.32 -19.47
CA PRO A 7 23.30 -26.41 -18.47
C PRO A 7 24.19 -26.11 -17.26
N GLU A 8 25.34 -25.46 -17.49
CA GLU A 8 26.25 -25.09 -16.40
C GLU A 8 25.64 -24.05 -15.47
N LEU A 9 24.94 -23.07 -16.04
CA LEU A 9 24.23 -22.05 -15.27
C LEU A 9 23.11 -22.66 -14.42
N ALA A 10 22.33 -23.57 -14.99
CA ALA A 10 21.28 -24.28 -14.29
C ALA A 10 21.85 -25.14 -13.15
N ALA A 11 22.99 -25.83 -13.38
CA ALA A 11 23.66 -26.61 -12.35
C ALA A 11 24.20 -25.72 -11.21
N ARG A 12 24.76 -24.54 -11.54
CA ARG A 12 25.19 -23.55 -10.53
C ARG A 12 24.01 -22.99 -9.75
N ALA A 13 22.91 -22.67 -10.41
CA ALA A 13 21.70 -22.18 -9.77
C ALA A 13 21.13 -23.21 -8.78
N ALA A 14 21.09 -24.50 -9.16
CA ALA A 14 20.62 -25.57 -8.30
C ALA A 14 21.47 -25.80 -7.04
N GLN A 15 22.73 -25.36 -7.05
CA GLN A 15 23.60 -25.37 -5.86
C GLN A 15 23.35 -24.20 -4.91
N GLN A 16 22.69 -23.15 -5.38
CA GLN A 16 22.37 -21.99 -4.53
C GLN A 16 21.09 -22.24 -3.75
N HIS A 17 21.14 -21.92 -2.46
CA HIS A 17 19.99 -21.95 -1.59
C HIS A 17 19.68 -20.53 -1.12
N VAL A 18 18.51 -20.02 -1.47
CA VAL A 18 18.02 -18.71 -1.04
C VAL A 18 16.91 -18.90 -0.01
N VAL A 19 17.09 -18.34 1.17
CA VAL A 19 16.05 -18.28 2.20
C VAL A 19 15.39 -16.90 2.13
N VAL A 20 14.07 -16.88 1.96
CA VAL A 20 13.25 -15.65 1.95
C VAL A 20 12.47 -15.56 3.25
N VAL A 21 12.65 -14.47 3.99
CA VAL A 21 12.04 -14.24 5.30
C VAL A 21 10.90 -13.24 5.16
N GLY A 22 9.68 -13.74 5.26
CA GLY A 22 8.43 -12.98 5.10
C GLY A 22 7.69 -13.31 3.81
N GLY A 23 6.44 -13.76 3.95
CA GLY A 23 5.56 -14.19 2.88
C GLY A 23 4.63 -13.09 2.35
N GLY A 24 4.95 -11.81 2.53
CA GLY A 24 4.28 -10.71 1.86
C GLY A 24 4.59 -10.68 0.36
N ILE A 25 3.90 -9.80 -0.42
CA ILE A 25 4.07 -9.77 -1.88
C ILE A 25 5.53 -9.55 -2.30
N GLY A 26 6.30 -8.71 -1.59
CA GLY A 26 7.71 -8.53 -1.89
C GLY A 26 8.51 -9.82 -1.78
N GLY A 27 8.30 -10.59 -0.70
CA GLY A 27 8.94 -11.89 -0.49
C GLY A 27 8.49 -12.94 -1.50
N LEU A 28 7.19 -13.05 -1.76
CA LEU A 28 6.64 -13.99 -2.74
C LEU A 28 7.19 -13.74 -4.15
N VAL A 29 7.27 -12.47 -4.58
CA VAL A 29 7.83 -12.10 -5.89
C VAL A 29 9.33 -12.39 -5.94
N ALA A 30 10.09 -12.00 -4.91
CA ALA A 30 11.53 -12.24 -4.89
C ALA A 30 11.86 -13.75 -4.84
N ALA A 31 11.13 -14.52 -4.04
CA ALA A 31 11.23 -15.98 -4.00
C ALA A 31 10.97 -16.61 -5.38
N ARG A 32 9.87 -16.17 -6.04
CA ARG A 32 9.51 -16.62 -7.39
C ARG A 32 10.63 -16.35 -8.39
N GLU A 33 11.18 -15.14 -8.39
CA GLU A 33 12.25 -14.79 -9.32
C GLU A 33 13.53 -15.62 -9.09
N CYS A 34 13.84 -16.00 -7.85
CA CYS A 34 14.93 -16.94 -7.57
C CYS A 34 14.59 -18.37 -8.02
N ALA A 35 13.39 -18.85 -7.75
CA ALA A 35 12.96 -20.21 -8.10
C ALA A 35 12.85 -20.42 -9.64
N LYS A 36 12.41 -19.41 -10.39
CA LYS A 36 12.32 -19.43 -11.87
C LYS A 36 13.63 -19.79 -12.58
N VAL A 37 14.76 -19.47 -11.98
CA VAL A 37 16.08 -19.79 -12.57
C VAL A 37 16.68 -21.08 -12.01
N GLY A 38 15.90 -21.86 -11.23
CA GLY A 38 16.28 -23.15 -10.69
C GLY A 38 17.10 -23.11 -9.39
N MET A 39 17.13 -21.97 -8.68
CA MET A 39 17.70 -21.93 -7.32
C MET A 39 16.78 -22.66 -6.34
N ARG A 40 17.35 -23.32 -5.35
CA ARG A 40 16.59 -23.84 -4.22
C ARG A 40 16.10 -22.67 -3.37
N VAL A 41 14.79 -22.62 -3.10
CA VAL A 41 14.17 -21.53 -2.35
C VAL A 41 13.40 -22.10 -1.17
N THR A 42 13.63 -21.56 0.02
CA THR A 42 12.80 -21.74 1.21
C THR A 42 12.21 -20.41 1.61
N LEU A 43 10.89 -20.31 1.68
CA LEU A 43 10.18 -19.12 2.14
C LEU A 43 9.60 -19.37 3.53
N LEU A 44 9.94 -18.51 4.47
CA LEU A 44 9.53 -18.57 5.87
C LEU A 44 8.58 -17.42 6.19
N GLU A 45 7.41 -17.73 6.74
CA GLU A 45 6.41 -16.74 7.17
C GLU A 45 6.02 -17.03 8.63
N ALA A 46 6.09 -16.01 9.47
CA ALA A 46 5.76 -16.13 10.89
C ALA A 46 4.25 -16.34 11.15
N ALA A 47 3.40 -15.77 10.30
CA ALA A 47 1.96 -15.98 10.36
C ALA A 47 1.55 -17.34 9.77
N ASP A 48 0.34 -17.75 10.05
CA ASP A 48 -0.31 -18.96 9.50
C ASP A 48 -0.65 -18.83 8.01
N ALA A 49 -0.69 -17.61 7.49
CA ALA A 49 -1.06 -17.30 6.11
C ALA A 49 -0.08 -16.33 5.42
N LEU A 50 0.11 -16.54 4.12
CA LEU A 50 0.87 -15.65 3.24
C LEU A 50 0.07 -14.39 2.87
N GLY A 51 0.76 -13.38 2.32
CA GLY A 51 0.15 -12.18 1.73
C GLY A 51 0.52 -10.87 2.41
N GLY A 52 0.90 -10.90 3.69
CA GLY A 52 1.27 -9.70 4.44
C GLY A 52 0.11 -8.70 4.56
N SER A 53 0.18 -7.57 3.86
CA SER A 53 -0.91 -6.57 3.82
C SER A 53 -2.06 -6.94 2.86
N ILE A 54 -1.93 -7.97 2.06
CA ILE A 54 -3.05 -8.59 1.34
C ILE A 54 -3.57 -9.72 2.20
N ARG A 55 -4.71 -9.48 2.84
CA ARG A 55 -5.39 -10.46 3.71
C ARG A 55 -6.82 -10.63 3.27
N THR A 56 -7.27 -11.87 3.23
CA THR A 56 -8.67 -12.23 3.01
C THR A 56 -9.30 -12.59 4.34
N ALA A 57 -10.51 -12.11 4.58
CA ALA A 57 -11.34 -12.50 5.72
C ALA A 57 -12.64 -13.11 5.21
N ASP A 58 -13.22 -14.02 5.98
CA ASP A 58 -14.56 -14.54 5.76
C ASP A 58 -15.54 -13.81 6.67
N LEU A 59 -16.52 -13.14 6.09
CA LEU A 59 -17.62 -12.53 6.80
C LEU A 59 -18.93 -13.20 6.38
N ASP A 60 -19.37 -14.14 7.17
CA ASP A 60 -20.61 -14.90 6.94
C ASP A 60 -20.68 -15.54 5.52
N GLY A 61 -19.60 -16.22 5.14
CA GLY A 61 -19.45 -16.91 3.87
C GLY A 61 -19.08 -16.02 2.68
N ILE A 62 -18.80 -14.73 2.92
CA ILE A 62 -18.32 -13.80 1.89
C ILE A 62 -16.83 -13.54 2.11
N LEU A 63 -16.01 -13.96 1.15
CA LEU A 63 -14.58 -13.65 1.17
C LEU A 63 -14.34 -12.20 0.76
N VAL A 64 -13.66 -11.44 1.63
CA VAL A 64 -13.41 -10.01 1.45
C VAL A 64 -11.95 -9.67 1.65
N ASP A 65 -11.49 -8.63 0.96
CA ASP A 65 -10.18 -8.04 1.23
C ASP A 65 -10.20 -7.27 2.55
N ALA A 66 -9.57 -7.80 3.59
CA ALA A 66 -9.41 -7.12 4.87
C ALA A 66 -8.31 -6.04 4.82
N GLY A 67 -7.33 -6.21 3.92
CA GLY A 67 -6.21 -5.31 3.69
C GLY A 67 -6.30 -4.53 2.39
N ALA A 68 -5.28 -4.65 1.54
CA ALA A 68 -5.24 -4.01 0.24
C ALA A 68 -6.26 -4.65 -0.72
N GLU A 69 -7.17 -3.85 -1.27
CA GLU A 69 -8.27 -4.31 -2.14
C GLU A 69 -8.05 -3.98 -3.63
N SER A 70 -6.94 -3.36 -3.98
CA SER A 70 -6.63 -2.94 -5.34
C SER A 70 -5.15 -2.66 -5.54
N PHE A 71 -4.72 -2.60 -6.78
CA PHE A 71 -3.38 -2.20 -7.17
C PHE A 71 -3.39 -1.04 -8.16
N ALA A 72 -2.36 -0.19 -8.08
CA ALA A 72 -2.18 0.91 -9.03
C ALA A 72 -1.66 0.39 -10.38
N THR A 73 -2.18 0.95 -11.48
CA THR A 73 -1.78 0.57 -12.85
C THR A 73 -0.48 1.23 -13.31
N ARG A 74 0.01 2.21 -12.54
CA ARG A 74 1.24 2.94 -12.89
C ARG A 74 2.44 2.00 -13.06
N GLY A 75 3.20 2.21 -14.13
CA GLY A 75 4.39 1.42 -14.47
C GLY A 75 4.09 0.07 -15.11
N GLY A 76 2.85 -0.45 -15.07
CA GLY A 76 2.44 -1.70 -15.71
C GLY A 76 2.97 -2.99 -15.06
N HIS A 77 3.88 -2.91 -14.08
CA HIS A 77 4.57 -4.07 -13.51
C HIS A 77 3.63 -5.06 -12.81
N VAL A 78 2.66 -4.53 -12.05
CA VAL A 78 1.69 -5.40 -11.34
C VAL A 78 0.78 -6.09 -12.35
N LYS A 79 0.34 -5.35 -13.39
CA LYS A 79 -0.48 -5.95 -14.44
C LYS A 79 0.28 -7.04 -15.19
N ALA A 80 1.55 -6.81 -15.52
CA ALA A 80 2.40 -7.82 -16.17
C ALA A 80 2.53 -9.09 -15.29
N LEU A 81 2.74 -8.93 -13.98
CA LEU A 81 2.77 -10.06 -13.04
C LEU A 81 1.43 -10.80 -13.00
N VAL A 82 0.31 -10.08 -12.94
CA VAL A 82 -1.04 -10.66 -12.97
C VAL A 82 -1.29 -11.44 -14.26
N ASP A 83 -0.83 -10.91 -15.41
CA ASP A 83 -0.94 -11.58 -16.71
C ASP A 83 -0.08 -12.86 -16.77
N GLU A 84 1.19 -12.80 -16.28
CA GLU A 84 2.08 -13.96 -16.17
C GLU A 84 1.49 -15.08 -15.29
N LEU A 85 0.77 -14.72 -14.24
CA LEU A 85 0.12 -15.66 -13.32
C LEU A 85 -1.22 -16.19 -13.85
N GLY A 86 -1.64 -15.83 -15.07
CA GLY A 86 -2.88 -16.30 -15.69
C GLY A 86 -4.15 -15.68 -15.09
N LEU A 87 -4.04 -14.52 -14.45
CA LEU A 87 -5.17 -13.82 -13.83
C LEU A 87 -5.72 -12.67 -14.69
N ALA A 88 -5.30 -12.53 -15.94
CA ALA A 88 -5.68 -11.42 -16.82
C ALA A 88 -7.20 -11.21 -16.93
N ASP A 89 -7.96 -12.31 -17.06
CA ASP A 89 -9.42 -12.28 -17.20
C ASP A 89 -10.17 -11.95 -15.90
N GLN A 90 -9.46 -11.97 -14.76
CA GLN A 90 -10.01 -11.63 -13.44
C GLN A 90 -9.83 -10.16 -13.08
N VAL A 91 -9.09 -9.40 -13.90
CA VAL A 91 -8.83 -7.97 -13.64
C VAL A 91 -10.07 -7.15 -13.92
N VAL A 92 -10.47 -6.35 -12.92
CA VAL A 92 -11.67 -5.50 -13.01
C VAL A 92 -11.38 -4.08 -12.53
N PRO A 93 -11.95 -3.07 -13.21
CA PRO A 93 -11.92 -1.70 -12.71
C PRO A 93 -12.94 -1.52 -11.57
N PRO A 94 -12.73 -0.55 -10.67
CA PRO A 94 -13.75 -0.16 -9.71
C PRO A 94 -14.96 0.39 -10.44
N GLN A 95 -16.17 0.13 -9.90
CA GLN A 95 -17.40 0.73 -10.40
C GLN A 95 -17.43 2.22 -10.04
N GLY A 96 -18.07 3.00 -10.90
CA GLY A 96 -18.16 4.45 -10.75
C GLY A 96 -19.06 4.85 -9.57
N GLY A 97 -18.84 6.02 -9.04
CA GLY A 97 -19.58 6.62 -7.90
C GLY A 97 -18.80 7.79 -7.33
N GLY A 98 -17.48 7.78 -7.59
CA GLY A 98 -16.55 8.77 -7.01
C GLY A 98 -16.43 8.65 -5.50
N ALA A 99 -15.62 9.53 -4.93
CA ALA A 99 -15.47 9.67 -3.49
C ALA A 99 -16.10 10.99 -3.01
N TRP A 100 -16.45 11.04 -1.73
CA TRP A 100 -17.02 12.21 -1.06
C TRP A 100 -16.06 12.74 -0.02
N LEU A 101 -16.24 14.02 0.35
CA LEU A 101 -15.61 14.67 1.49
C LEU A 101 -16.66 14.88 2.58
N SER A 102 -16.37 14.50 3.79
CA SER A 102 -17.19 14.74 4.98
C SER A 102 -16.46 15.60 6.00
N GLY A 103 -17.25 16.31 6.82
CA GLY A 103 -16.73 17.17 7.88
C GLY A 103 -16.13 18.48 7.39
N ILE A 104 -16.59 19.00 6.26
CA ILE A 104 -16.12 20.28 5.72
C ILE A 104 -16.60 21.42 6.64
N PRO A 105 -15.70 22.25 7.24
CA PRO A 105 -16.11 23.34 8.11
C PRO A 105 -17.05 24.34 7.39
N ASP A 106 -18.17 24.65 8.03
CA ASP A 106 -19.18 25.63 7.54
C ASP A 106 -19.82 25.27 6.19
N ALA A 107 -19.73 23.98 5.75
CA ALA A 107 -20.32 23.53 4.50
C ALA A 107 -20.85 22.10 4.64
N PRO A 108 -21.85 21.70 3.85
CA PRO A 108 -22.30 20.31 3.80
C PRO A 108 -21.24 19.43 3.15
N ASP A 109 -21.32 18.13 3.42
CA ASP A 109 -20.54 17.12 2.72
C ASP A 109 -20.73 17.23 1.20
N ALA A 110 -19.67 16.97 0.45
CA ALA A 110 -19.65 17.17 -0.99
C ALA A 110 -18.86 16.09 -1.74
N PRO A 111 -19.18 15.79 -2.99
CA PRO A 111 -18.33 14.96 -3.83
C PRO A 111 -16.93 15.57 -3.97
N LEU A 112 -15.92 14.69 -4.01
CA LEU A 112 -14.53 15.10 -4.25
C LEU A 112 -14.41 15.76 -5.63
N PRO A 113 -13.77 16.96 -5.74
CA PRO A 113 -13.67 17.67 -7.00
C PRO A 113 -12.94 16.89 -8.09
N LYS A 114 -13.45 16.95 -9.31
CA LYS A 114 -12.84 16.33 -10.48
C LYS A 114 -11.68 17.17 -11.01
N GLY A 115 -10.68 16.52 -11.64
CA GLY A 115 -9.56 17.23 -12.26
C GLY A 115 -8.58 17.83 -11.26
N SER A 116 -8.53 17.31 -10.05
CA SER A 116 -7.53 17.64 -9.02
C SER A 116 -6.36 16.64 -9.03
N LEU A 117 -5.23 17.09 -8.52
CA LEU A 117 -4.06 16.24 -8.21
C LEU A 117 -3.87 16.25 -6.71
N LEU A 118 -4.07 15.13 -6.04
CA LEU A 118 -4.01 15.02 -4.57
C LEU A 118 -4.87 16.07 -3.84
N GLY A 119 -6.06 16.37 -4.37
CA GLY A 119 -6.92 17.42 -3.85
C GLY A 119 -6.56 18.84 -4.33
N ILE A 120 -5.42 19.07 -4.96
CA ILE A 120 -5.03 20.40 -5.49
C ILE A 120 -5.83 20.66 -6.77
N PRO A 121 -6.70 21.69 -6.81
CA PRO A 121 -7.54 21.92 -7.97
C PRO A 121 -6.78 22.63 -9.10
N ALA A 122 -7.02 22.22 -10.34
CA ALA A 122 -6.53 22.94 -11.53
C ALA A 122 -7.29 24.26 -11.76
N ASN A 123 -8.53 24.35 -11.30
CA ASN A 123 -9.34 25.57 -11.37
C ASN A 123 -10.07 25.80 -10.05
N PRO A 124 -9.65 26.77 -9.22
CA PRO A 124 -10.28 27.05 -7.93
C PRO A 124 -11.71 27.62 -8.03
N PHE A 125 -12.15 28.08 -9.20
CA PHE A 125 -13.50 28.63 -9.41
C PHE A 125 -14.51 27.59 -9.91
N GLN A 126 -14.10 26.33 -10.14
CA GLN A 126 -15.09 25.27 -10.42
C GLN A 126 -16.09 25.16 -9.27
N ASP A 127 -17.33 24.86 -9.60
CA ASP A 127 -18.44 24.84 -8.63
C ASP A 127 -18.23 23.81 -7.52
N ASP A 128 -17.70 22.64 -7.86
CA ASP A 128 -17.38 21.57 -6.92
C ASP A 128 -16.26 21.99 -5.94
N VAL A 129 -15.22 22.65 -6.44
CA VAL A 129 -14.12 23.22 -5.62
C VAL A 129 -14.62 24.34 -4.73
N ARG A 130 -15.34 25.30 -5.34
CA ARG A 130 -15.85 26.50 -4.65
C ARG A 130 -16.83 26.14 -3.52
N ARG A 131 -17.63 25.08 -3.70
CA ARG A 131 -18.54 24.57 -2.67
C ARG A 131 -17.79 24.17 -1.39
N ILE A 132 -16.56 23.68 -1.51
CA ILE A 132 -15.72 23.21 -0.39
C ILE A 132 -14.90 24.35 0.22
N ILE A 133 -14.19 25.16 -0.60
CA ILE A 133 -13.29 26.20 -0.10
C ILE A 133 -13.94 27.58 0.02
N GLY A 134 -15.14 27.76 -0.52
CA GLY A 134 -15.85 29.03 -0.56
C GLY A 134 -15.23 30.08 -1.50
N TRP A 135 -15.92 31.18 -1.70
CA TRP A 135 -15.44 32.27 -2.57
C TRP A 135 -14.09 32.87 -2.09
N ARG A 136 -13.92 33.06 -0.78
CA ARG A 136 -12.65 33.58 -0.22
C ARG A 136 -11.48 32.64 -0.50
N GLY A 137 -11.70 31.32 -0.37
CA GLY A 137 -10.70 30.32 -0.70
C GLY A 137 -10.38 30.30 -2.20
N ALA A 138 -11.39 30.39 -3.05
CA ALA A 138 -11.21 30.43 -4.50
C ALA A 138 -10.37 31.64 -4.95
N TRP A 139 -10.67 32.84 -4.47
CA TRP A 139 -9.89 34.04 -4.75
C TRP A 139 -8.46 33.93 -4.21
N ARG A 140 -8.29 33.45 -2.96
CA ARG A 140 -6.95 33.23 -2.38
C ARG A 140 -6.11 32.26 -3.22
N ALA A 141 -6.72 31.17 -3.67
CA ALA A 141 -6.06 30.20 -4.54
C ALA A 141 -5.74 30.77 -5.93
N TYR A 142 -6.59 31.62 -6.47
CA TYR A 142 -6.37 32.28 -7.77
C TYR A 142 -5.17 33.21 -7.77
N VAL A 143 -4.85 33.87 -6.64
CA VAL A 143 -3.69 34.73 -6.48
C VAL A 143 -2.36 33.99 -6.73
N ASP A 144 -2.35 32.65 -6.65
CA ASP A 144 -1.23 31.83 -7.07
C ASP A 144 -0.68 32.19 -8.45
N ARG A 145 -1.54 32.54 -9.41
CA ARG A 145 -1.17 32.93 -10.79
C ARG A 145 -0.40 34.24 -10.86
N LEU A 146 -0.52 35.09 -9.82
CA LEU A 146 0.17 36.40 -9.74
C LEU A 146 1.47 36.33 -8.95
N ARG A 147 1.77 35.19 -8.33
CA ARG A 147 3.00 34.94 -7.57
C ARG A 147 4.07 34.40 -8.48
N PRO A 148 5.17 35.14 -8.72
CA PRO A 148 6.28 34.59 -9.48
C PRO A 148 6.85 33.35 -8.76
N PRO A 149 7.44 32.42 -9.49
CA PRO A 149 8.15 31.27 -8.91
C PRO A 149 9.48 31.80 -8.33
N LEU A 150 9.44 32.37 -7.12
CA LEU A 150 10.60 33.01 -6.49
C LEU A 150 11.50 32.05 -5.72
N THR A 151 11.26 30.75 -5.79
CA THR A 151 12.07 29.77 -5.09
C THR A 151 13.20 29.27 -5.95
N ILE A 152 14.40 29.64 -5.57
CA ILE A 152 15.62 28.91 -5.94
C ILE A 152 15.55 27.62 -5.12
N GLY A 153 15.11 26.53 -5.72
CA GLY A 153 14.85 25.25 -5.08
C GLY A 153 13.37 24.83 -5.16
N HIS A 154 13.10 23.58 -4.86
CA HIS A 154 11.74 23.05 -4.81
C HIS A 154 11.27 22.90 -3.36
N GLU A 155 9.97 23.10 -3.11
CA GLU A 155 9.37 22.86 -1.80
C GLU A 155 9.12 21.36 -1.64
N ARG A 156 9.71 20.76 -0.63
CA ARG A 156 9.54 19.33 -0.35
C ARG A 156 8.22 19.03 0.35
N SER A 157 7.74 19.92 1.21
CA SER A 157 6.48 19.76 1.91
C SER A 157 5.31 20.10 1.01
N LEU A 158 4.46 19.11 0.72
CA LEU A 158 3.26 19.28 -0.08
C LEU A 158 2.30 20.29 0.57
N GLY A 159 2.10 20.20 1.89
CA GLY A 159 1.21 21.11 2.61
C GLY A 159 1.72 22.55 2.60
N LYS A 160 3.02 22.78 2.87
CA LYS A 160 3.64 24.12 2.79
C LYS A 160 3.57 24.69 1.38
N LEU A 161 3.81 23.88 0.36
CA LEU A 161 3.66 24.28 -1.04
C LEU A 161 2.25 24.79 -1.30
N VAL A 162 1.23 24.01 -0.91
CA VAL A 162 -0.18 24.35 -1.15
C VAL A 162 -0.61 25.54 -0.33
N SER A 163 -0.32 25.60 0.97
CA SER A 163 -0.72 26.71 1.83
C SER A 163 -0.10 28.04 1.38
N THR A 164 1.19 28.02 1.02
CA THR A 164 1.90 29.20 0.52
C THR A 164 1.32 29.69 -0.80
N ARG A 165 1.04 28.80 -1.74
CA ARG A 165 0.59 29.15 -3.09
C ARG A 165 -0.92 29.38 -3.14
N MET A 166 -1.74 28.50 -2.58
CA MET A 166 -3.19 28.48 -2.73
C MET A 166 -3.96 28.80 -1.44
N GLY A 167 -3.29 28.79 -0.27
CA GLY A 167 -3.86 29.09 1.03
C GLY A 167 -4.38 27.88 1.79
N ASP A 168 -4.59 28.06 3.11
CA ASP A 168 -4.88 26.98 4.05
C ASP A 168 -6.21 26.26 3.76
N ARG A 169 -7.22 26.95 3.24
CA ARG A 169 -8.48 26.29 2.88
C ARG A 169 -8.33 25.21 1.81
N VAL A 170 -7.41 25.37 0.87
CA VAL A 170 -7.10 24.33 -0.11
C VAL A 170 -6.32 23.21 0.55
N ARG A 171 -5.31 23.53 1.38
CA ARG A 171 -4.54 22.54 2.14
C ARG A 171 -5.47 21.73 3.04
N ASP A 172 -6.26 22.38 3.90
CA ASP A 172 -6.98 21.71 4.99
C ASP A 172 -8.24 20.98 4.52
N ARG A 173 -8.95 21.54 3.51
CA ARG A 173 -10.25 21.02 3.08
C ARG A 173 -10.22 20.13 1.84
N LEU A 174 -9.13 20.17 1.06
CA LEU A 174 -8.99 19.39 -0.16
C LEU A 174 -7.79 18.45 -0.14
N VAL A 175 -6.60 18.96 0.27
CA VAL A 175 -5.37 18.15 0.25
C VAL A 175 -5.28 17.26 1.47
N ALA A 176 -5.50 17.80 2.67
CA ALA A 176 -5.39 17.05 3.93
C ALA A 176 -6.29 15.79 3.99
N PRO A 177 -7.57 15.82 3.55
CA PRO A 177 -8.38 14.62 3.47
C PRO A 177 -7.79 13.53 2.56
N VAL A 178 -7.17 13.95 1.45
CA VAL A 178 -6.55 13.00 0.50
C VAL A 178 -5.26 12.44 1.07
N THR A 179 -4.41 13.26 1.68
CA THR A 179 -3.16 12.77 2.28
C THR A 179 -3.41 11.90 3.51
N ALA A 180 -4.37 12.25 4.36
CA ALA A 180 -4.78 11.43 5.51
C ALA A 180 -5.38 10.09 5.04
N GLY A 181 -6.25 10.10 4.04
CA GLY A 181 -6.91 8.88 3.55
C GLY A 181 -5.97 7.97 2.75
N VAL A 182 -5.07 8.55 1.93
CA VAL A 182 -4.19 7.79 1.02
C VAL A 182 -2.83 7.49 1.63
N TYR A 183 -2.24 8.44 2.35
CA TYR A 183 -0.87 8.31 2.90
C TYR A 183 -0.85 8.18 4.43
N SER A 184 -2.00 8.34 5.09
CA SER A 184 -2.12 8.34 6.56
C SER A 184 -1.23 9.40 7.23
N ALA A 185 -0.97 10.51 6.55
CA ALA A 185 -0.02 11.53 6.97
C ALA A 185 -0.59 12.96 6.81
N ASP A 186 -0.08 13.87 7.63
CA ASP A 186 -0.33 15.29 7.48
C ASP A 186 0.29 15.79 6.15
N PRO A 187 -0.37 16.66 5.38
CA PRO A 187 0.17 17.19 4.13
C PRO A 187 1.52 17.91 4.30
N ASP A 188 1.81 18.48 5.48
CA ASP A 188 3.09 19.15 5.74
C ASP A 188 4.27 18.18 5.84
N GLU A 189 4.02 16.91 6.14
CA GLU A 189 5.01 15.82 6.23
C GLU A 189 5.19 15.07 4.91
N VAL A 190 4.22 15.18 4.00
CA VAL A 190 4.24 14.48 2.72
C VAL A 190 5.24 15.14 1.76
N ASP A 191 6.16 14.31 1.20
CA ASP A 191 7.12 14.75 0.20
C ASP A 191 6.45 14.99 -1.15
N THR A 192 6.56 16.21 -1.66
CA THR A 192 5.95 16.63 -2.93
C THR A 192 6.43 15.80 -4.12
N ASP A 193 7.72 15.46 -4.19
CA ASP A 193 8.27 14.73 -5.33
C ASP A 193 7.88 13.25 -5.32
N VAL A 194 7.61 12.70 -4.13
CA VAL A 194 7.12 11.32 -3.97
C VAL A 194 5.62 11.23 -4.27
N ALA A 195 4.81 12.11 -3.66
CA ALA A 195 3.36 12.08 -3.79
C ALA A 195 2.86 12.60 -5.15
N ALA A 196 3.50 13.63 -5.67
CA ALA A 196 3.16 14.27 -6.94
C ALA A 196 4.38 14.42 -7.86
N PRO A 197 4.95 13.33 -8.40
CA PRO A 197 6.12 13.38 -9.27
C PRO A 197 5.93 14.35 -10.42
N GLY A 198 6.91 15.23 -10.62
CA GLY A 198 6.89 16.26 -11.67
C GLY A 198 6.17 17.57 -11.31
N LEU A 199 5.51 17.67 -10.14
CA LEU A 199 4.76 18.87 -9.76
C LEU A 199 5.67 20.09 -9.60
N ASN A 200 6.80 19.96 -8.92
CA ASN A 200 7.79 21.05 -8.77
C ASN A 200 8.37 21.49 -10.13
N ALA A 201 8.69 20.56 -11.01
CA ALA A 201 9.17 20.88 -12.37
C ALA A 201 8.09 21.56 -13.21
N ALA A 202 6.85 21.10 -13.14
CA ALA A 202 5.72 21.73 -13.83
C ALA A 202 5.44 23.13 -13.28
N LEU A 203 5.50 23.31 -11.96
CA LEU A 203 5.35 24.61 -11.30
C LEU A 203 6.43 25.62 -11.77
N THR A 204 7.67 25.18 -11.84
CA THR A 204 8.78 26.01 -12.34
C THR A 204 8.56 26.45 -13.80
N ARG A 205 8.05 25.54 -14.64
CA ARG A 205 7.80 25.77 -16.06
C ARG A 205 6.59 26.70 -16.30
N ILE A 206 5.50 26.51 -15.55
CA ILE A 206 4.22 27.21 -15.76
C ILE A 206 4.10 28.48 -14.92
N GLY A 207 4.78 28.55 -13.76
CA GLY A 207 4.74 29.67 -12.86
C GLY A 207 3.59 29.69 -11.85
N SER A 208 2.61 28.77 -11.98
CA SER A 208 1.48 28.65 -11.05
C SER A 208 1.17 27.20 -10.71
N LEU A 209 0.76 26.94 -9.47
CA LEU A 209 0.41 25.60 -9.00
C LEU A 209 -0.87 25.08 -9.70
N THR A 210 -1.85 25.96 -9.91
CA THR A 210 -3.06 25.66 -10.69
C THR A 210 -2.71 25.23 -12.13
N GLY A 211 -1.78 25.93 -12.77
CA GLY A 211 -1.31 25.60 -14.10
C GLY A 211 -0.51 24.30 -14.16
N ALA A 212 0.36 24.08 -13.17
CA ALA A 212 1.13 22.83 -13.06
C ALA A 212 0.22 21.60 -12.90
N VAL A 213 -0.79 21.69 -12.02
CA VAL A 213 -1.80 20.65 -11.85
C VAL A 213 -2.58 20.42 -13.14
N GLY A 214 -2.99 21.51 -13.82
CA GLY A 214 -3.70 21.42 -15.11
C GLY A 214 -2.88 20.70 -16.19
N LEU A 215 -1.56 20.96 -16.26
CA LEU A 215 -0.64 20.29 -17.18
C LEU A 215 -0.55 18.78 -16.87
N LEU A 216 -0.24 18.42 -15.60
CA LEU A 216 -0.12 17.03 -15.20
C LEU A 216 -1.45 16.26 -15.34
N ALA A 217 -2.58 16.93 -15.09
CA ALA A 217 -3.90 16.34 -15.30
C ALA A 217 -4.20 16.11 -16.79
N ALA A 218 -3.74 17.01 -17.67
CA ALA A 218 -3.88 16.85 -19.12
C ALA A 218 -3.04 15.69 -19.67
N GLU A 219 -1.83 15.51 -19.17
CA GLU A 219 -0.97 14.37 -19.51
C GLU A 219 -1.60 13.03 -19.10
N ARG A 220 -2.40 13.02 -18.02
CA ARG A 220 -3.14 11.83 -17.54
C ARG A 220 -4.48 11.59 -18.26
N LYS A 221 -5.00 12.54 -19.04
CA LYS A 221 -6.31 12.44 -19.74
C LYS A 221 -6.40 11.33 -20.79
N GLY A 222 -5.30 10.64 -21.12
CA GLY A 222 -5.30 9.44 -21.95
C GLY A 222 -5.74 8.16 -21.24
N THR A 223 -5.92 8.18 -19.92
CA THR A 223 -6.36 7.03 -19.12
C THR A 223 -7.85 7.17 -18.79
N ALA A 224 -8.62 6.10 -19.02
CA ALA A 224 -10.06 6.08 -18.73
C ALA A 224 -10.32 6.38 -17.23
N PRO A 225 -11.45 7.03 -16.88
CA PRO A 225 -11.82 7.20 -15.47
C PRO A 225 -11.86 5.85 -14.75
N GLY A 226 -11.22 5.76 -13.58
CA GLY A 226 -11.10 4.52 -12.82
C GLY A 226 -9.93 3.62 -13.21
N SER A 227 -9.21 3.90 -14.30
CA SER A 227 -8.04 3.09 -14.73
C SER A 227 -6.77 3.28 -13.90
N ALA A 228 -6.76 4.18 -12.94
CA ALA A 228 -5.62 4.40 -12.05
C ALA A 228 -5.40 3.25 -11.06
N VAL A 229 -6.45 2.51 -10.73
CA VAL A 229 -6.41 1.32 -9.87
C VAL A 229 -7.27 0.22 -10.47
N LEU A 230 -6.87 -1.03 -10.27
CA LEU A 230 -7.61 -2.23 -10.66
C LEU A 230 -7.69 -3.18 -9.47
N GLY A 231 -8.68 -4.05 -9.46
CA GLY A 231 -8.83 -5.15 -8.54
C GLY A 231 -8.91 -6.49 -9.27
N LEU A 232 -9.11 -7.55 -8.50
CA LEU A 232 -9.35 -8.90 -9.01
C LEU A 232 -10.74 -9.38 -8.61
N VAL A 233 -11.40 -10.09 -9.48
CA VAL A 233 -12.62 -10.85 -9.13
C VAL A 233 -12.26 -11.87 -8.05
N GLY A 234 -12.98 -11.87 -6.95
CA GLY A 234 -12.67 -12.71 -5.77
C GLY A 234 -11.64 -12.10 -4.82
N GLY A 235 -11.22 -10.84 -5.05
CA GLY A 235 -10.32 -10.09 -4.18
C GLY A 235 -8.83 -10.26 -4.50
N MET A 236 -8.01 -9.47 -3.84
CA MET A 236 -6.54 -9.46 -4.03
C MET A 236 -5.87 -10.72 -3.49
N GLY A 237 -6.51 -11.48 -2.62
CA GLY A 237 -6.04 -12.79 -2.16
C GLY A 237 -5.73 -13.76 -3.31
N ARG A 238 -6.42 -13.62 -4.46
CA ARG A 238 -6.16 -14.40 -5.68
C ARG A 238 -4.73 -14.24 -6.20
N LEU A 239 -4.14 -13.05 -6.04
CA LEU A 239 -2.74 -12.82 -6.40
C LEU A 239 -1.79 -13.63 -5.49
N VAL A 240 -2.08 -13.68 -4.20
CA VAL A 240 -1.28 -14.47 -3.23
C VAL A 240 -1.38 -15.95 -3.53
N GLU A 241 -2.59 -16.45 -3.78
CA GLU A 241 -2.83 -17.87 -4.15
C GLU A 241 -2.07 -18.25 -5.42
N ALA A 242 -2.12 -17.41 -6.45
CA ALA A 242 -1.43 -17.67 -7.71
C ALA A 242 0.10 -17.64 -7.55
N LEU A 243 0.66 -16.70 -6.78
CA LEU A 243 2.09 -16.66 -6.46
C LEU A 243 2.53 -17.90 -5.68
N ARG A 244 1.73 -18.33 -4.69
CA ARG A 244 1.98 -19.55 -3.93
C ARG A 244 1.98 -20.79 -4.84
N ALA A 245 0.98 -20.91 -5.70
CA ALA A 245 0.86 -22.05 -6.63
C ALA A 245 2.07 -22.11 -7.58
N ASP A 246 2.50 -20.96 -8.10
CA ASP A 246 3.64 -20.86 -9.01
C ASP A 246 4.96 -21.23 -8.29
N LEU A 247 5.16 -20.75 -7.05
CA LEU A 247 6.30 -21.13 -6.21
C LEU A 247 6.36 -22.63 -5.94
N VAL A 248 5.24 -23.26 -5.62
CA VAL A 248 5.14 -24.72 -5.44
C VAL A 248 5.48 -25.45 -6.74
N ALA A 249 5.01 -24.95 -7.88
CA ALA A 249 5.34 -25.51 -9.19
C ALA A 249 6.84 -25.43 -9.52
N TYR A 250 7.54 -24.41 -9.06
CA TYR A 250 9.01 -24.29 -9.15
C TYR A 250 9.75 -25.09 -8.05
N GLY A 251 9.07 -25.80 -7.16
CA GLY A 251 9.68 -26.63 -6.12
C GLY A 251 10.18 -25.84 -4.89
N ALA A 252 9.67 -24.64 -4.66
CA ALA A 252 9.98 -23.89 -3.44
C ALA A 252 9.37 -24.53 -2.19
N ASP A 253 10.15 -24.55 -1.10
CA ASP A 253 9.68 -24.96 0.24
C ASP A 253 9.05 -23.75 0.93
N ILE A 254 7.78 -23.83 1.27
CA ILE A 254 7.02 -22.73 1.91
C ILE A 254 6.60 -23.20 3.30
N ARG A 255 7.08 -22.46 4.32
CA ARG A 255 6.80 -22.77 5.74
C ARG A 255 6.10 -21.56 6.38
N THR A 256 4.84 -21.70 6.71
CA THR A 256 4.07 -20.75 7.54
C THR A 256 4.19 -21.12 9.02
N GLY A 257 3.78 -20.22 9.94
CA GLY A 257 3.96 -20.43 11.38
C GLY A 257 5.43 -20.55 11.81
N THR A 258 6.36 -20.05 10.99
CA THR A 258 7.82 -20.18 11.22
C THR A 258 8.46 -18.80 11.28
N SER A 259 8.88 -18.41 12.47
CA SER A 259 9.55 -17.13 12.71
C SER A 259 11.07 -17.27 12.52
N VAL A 260 11.69 -16.29 11.88
CA VAL A 260 13.15 -16.14 11.89
C VAL A 260 13.53 -15.23 13.04
N ILE A 261 14.38 -15.72 13.93
CA ILE A 261 14.81 -14.99 15.14
C ILE A 261 16.19 -14.36 15.01
N ARG A 262 17.03 -14.92 14.12
CA ARG A 262 18.39 -14.39 13.92
C ARG A 262 18.94 -14.79 12.54
N LEU A 263 19.79 -13.92 12.01
CA LEU A 263 20.67 -14.19 10.89
C LEU A 263 22.11 -14.15 11.38
N GLU A 264 22.90 -15.14 11.01
CA GLU A 264 24.33 -15.18 11.31
C GLU A 264 25.13 -15.42 10.03
N ARG A 265 26.29 -14.80 9.94
CA ARG A 265 27.17 -15.01 8.79
C ARG A 265 28.19 -16.10 9.11
N ASP A 266 28.27 -17.12 8.25
CA ASP A 266 29.25 -18.21 8.33
C ASP A 266 30.10 -18.21 7.06
N GLY A 267 31.17 -17.41 7.06
CA GLY A 267 32.01 -17.22 5.87
C GLY A 267 31.30 -16.55 4.71
N ALA A 268 31.06 -17.29 3.63
CA ALA A 268 30.31 -16.83 2.47
C ALA A 268 28.80 -17.10 2.60
N ASP A 269 28.42 -18.02 3.47
CA ASP A 269 27.04 -18.49 3.67
C ASP A 269 26.37 -17.79 4.84
N TRP A 270 25.08 -18.06 5.00
CA TRP A 270 24.23 -17.57 6.08
C TRP A 270 23.66 -18.74 6.85
N THR A 271 23.56 -18.58 8.16
CA THR A 271 22.74 -19.40 9.05
C THR A 271 21.50 -18.62 9.45
N VAL A 272 20.34 -19.18 9.20
CA VAL A 272 19.03 -18.60 9.53
C VAL A 272 18.46 -19.38 10.69
N GLU A 273 18.42 -18.79 11.88
CA GLU A 273 17.83 -19.40 13.09
C GLU A 273 16.32 -19.23 13.05
N ILE A 274 15.58 -20.30 13.27
CA ILE A 274 14.12 -20.35 13.17
C ILE A 274 13.48 -20.85 14.47
N GLU A 275 12.28 -20.32 14.72
CA GLU A 275 11.38 -20.80 15.76
C GLU A 275 10.04 -21.16 15.11
N SER A 276 9.65 -22.43 15.20
CA SER A 276 8.36 -22.90 14.71
C SER A 276 7.32 -22.81 15.83
N ALA A 277 6.16 -22.24 15.55
CA ALA A 277 4.98 -22.42 16.37
C ALA A 277 4.61 -23.91 16.35
N GLN A 278 4.56 -24.56 17.51
CA GLN A 278 4.44 -25.99 17.67
C GLN A 278 3.30 -26.60 16.82
N GLY A 279 3.60 -27.54 15.92
CA GLY A 279 2.68 -28.62 15.60
C GLY A 279 2.32 -28.92 14.16
N GLU A 280 2.77 -28.22 13.11
CA GLU A 280 2.21 -28.46 11.76
C GLU A 280 3.13 -29.11 10.70
N HIS A 281 4.40 -29.38 11.00
CA HIS A 281 5.23 -30.19 10.10
C HIS A 281 5.78 -31.43 10.81
N PRO A 282 5.22 -32.62 10.51
CA PRO A 282 5.70 -33.88 11.12
C PRO A 282 7.13 -34.28 10.72
N ASP A 283 7.70 -33.67 9.67
CA ASP A 283 9.05 -33.92 9.19
C ASP A 283 10.12 -32.92 9.69
N ALA A 284 9.71 -31.90 10.45
CA ALA A 284 10.58 -30.85 10.99
C ALA A 284 10.95 -31.10 12.46
N GLU A 285 11.22 -32.37 12.83
CA GLU A 285 11.82 -32.66 14.14
C GLU A 285 13.21 -32.00 14.22
N GLY A 286 13.26 -30.81 14.81
CA GLY A 286 14.49 -30.26 15.35
C GLY A 286 15.36 -29.39 14.44
N GLU A 287 14.90 -28.91 13.28
CA GLU A 287 15.72 -27.97 12.48
C GLU A 287 15.60 -26.56 13.09
N ALA A 288 16.50 -26.25 14.05
CA ALA A 288 16.56 -24.94 14.67
C ALA A 288 17.21 -23.87 13.77
N SER A 289 17.82 -24.28 12.65
CA SER A 289 18.48 -23.39 11.71
C SER A 289 18.58 -23.93 10.30
N LEU A 290 18.59 -23.04 9.31
CA LEU A 290 18.80 -23.34 7.89
C LEU A 290 20.11 -22.71 7.41
N ARG A 291 20.88 -23.45 6.59
CA ARG A 291 22.02 -22.86 5.86
C ARG A 291 21.58 -22.37 4.49
N ALA A 292 22.00 -21.16 4.12
CA ALA A 292 21.67 -20.51 2.86
C ALA A 292 22.91 -19.83 2.26
N THR A 293 23.00 -19.83 0.93
CA THR A 293 24.00 -19.04 0.19
C THR A 293 23.57 -17.57 0.06
N GLY A 294 22.26 -17.31 0.17
CA GLY A 294 21.70 -15.98 0.17
C GLY A 294 20.42 -15.90 1.01
N VAL A 295 20.16 -14.72 1.56
CA VAL A 295 18.96 -14.41 2.34
C VAL A 295 18.29 -13.16 1.78
N ILE A 296 16.99 -13.20 1.64
CA ILE A 296 16.15 -12.02 1.32
C ILE A 296 15.22 -11.75 2.50
N VAL A 297 15.41 -10.61 3.17
CA VAL A 297 14.52 -10.15 4.24
C VAL A 297 13.38 -9.34 3.63
N ALA A 298 12.16 -9.82 3.80
CA ALA A 298 10.92 -9.30 3.21
C ALA A 298 9.85 -8.96 4.25
N THR A 299 10.26 -8.80 5.52
CA THR A 299 9.39 -8.44 6.64
C THR A 299 9.14 -6.94 6.71
N ALA A 300 8.24 -6.52 7.61
CA ALA A 300 8.06 -5.11 7.96
C ALA A 300 9.37 -4.52 8.54
N GLU A 301 9.52 -3.18 8.45
CA GLU A 301 10.77 -2.50 8.83
C GLU A 301 11.28 -2.84 10.23
N PRO A 302 10.46 -2.88 11.31
CA PRO A 302 10.98 -3.23 12.64
C PRO A 302 11.67 -4.58 12.65
N SER A 303 10.97 -5.63 12.24
CA SER A 303 11.54 -6.99 12.21
C SER A 303 12.70 -7.13 11.21
N ALA A 304 12.61 -6.44 10.05
CA ALA A 304 13.72 -6.44 9.10
C ALA A 304 14.98 -5.84 9.71
N ARG A 305 14.86 -4.71 10.43
CA ARG A 305 15.99 -4.04 11.08
C ARG A 305 16.61 -4.92 12.17
N GLU A 306 15.81 -5.56 13.02
CA GLU A 306 16.29 -6.50 14.03
C GLU A 306 17.14 -7.61 13.42
N LEU A 307 16.73 -8.14 12.26
CA LEU A 307 17.44 -9.21 11.59
C LEU A 307 18.74 -8.75 10.90
N VAL A 308 18.78 -7.51 10.37
CA VAL A 308 19.90 -7.08 9.54
C VAL A 308 20.87 -6.12 10.23
N ASP A 309 20.54 -5.55 11.39
CA ASP A 309 21.32 -4.50 12.08
C ASP A 309 22.77 -4.93 12.37
N ALA A 310 22.97 -6.18 12.76
CA ALA A 310 24.29 -6.74 12.99
C ALA A 310 25.16 -6.87 11.71
N HIS A 311 24.56 -6.79 10.53
CA HIS A 311 25.19 -7.06 9.24
C HIS A 311 25.30 -5.82 8.35
N ILE A 312 24.55 -4.77 8.64
CA ILE A 312 24.49 -3.54 7.87
C ILE A 312 24.84 -2.34 8.73
N ALA A 313 25.96 -1.70 8.44
CA ALA A 313 26.32 -0.46 9.13
C ALA A 313 25.49 0.73 8.59
N GLY A 314 25.04 1.59 9.50
CA GLY A 314 24.46 2.89 9.13
C GLY A 314 23.01 2.81 8.64
N LEU A 315 22.19 1.89 9.17
CA LEU A 315 20.74 1.83 8.90
C LEU A 315 19.99 3.13 9.26
N GLY A 316 20.59 3.99 10.11
CA GLY A 316 19.94 5.18 10.64
C GLY A 316 18.77 4.84 11.55
N ASP A 317 18.01 5.87 11.97
CA ASP A 317 16.84 5.64 12.80
C ASP A 317 15.68 5.06 11.98
N ALA A 318 14.89 4.20 12.60
CA ALA A 318 13.61 3.77 12.05
C ALA A 318 12.69 5.01 11.95
N GLY A 319 11.98 5.14 10.85
CA GLY A 319 10.91 6.13 10.75
C GLY A 319 9.71 5.73 11.61
N ASP A 320 8.87 6.72 11.98
CA ASP A 320 7.61 6.41 12.62
C ASP A 320 6.78 5.46 11.74
N ALA A 321 6.24 4.44 12.37
CA ALA A 321 5.42 3.43 11.70
C ALA A 321 3.95 3.67 12.05
N PRO A 322 3.14 4.28 11.16
CA PRO A 322 1.73 4.49 11.44
C PRO A 322 1.00 3.16 11.59
N GLU A 323 0.22 3.06 12.65
CA GLU A 323 -0.68 1.95 12.88
C GLU A 323 -2.06 2.27 12.34
N ILE A 324 -2.54 1.43 11.43
CA ILE A 324 -3.83 1.62 10.79
C ILE A 324 -4.71 0.43 11.11
N GLU A 325 -5.92 0.70 11.57
CA GLU A 325 -6.94 -0.31 11.75
C GLU A 325 -8.07 -0.12 10.74
N ILE A 326 -8.51 -1.24 10.19
CA ILE A 326 -9.63 -1.30 9.26
C ILE A 326 -10.68 -2.22 9.88
N VAL A 327 -11.86 -1.66 10.15
CA VAL A 327 -13.03 -2.44 10.57
C VAL A 327 -13.95 -2.60 9.36
N THR A 328 -14.12 -3.84 8.92
CA THR A 328 -15.03 -4.21 7.83
C THR A 328 -16.35 -4.66 8.43
N LEU A 329 -17.44 -4.06 8.01
CA LEU A 329 -18.80 -4.33 8.46
C LEU A 329 -19.59 -5.00 7.34
N LEU A 330 -20.27 -6.09 7.65
CA LEU A 330 -21.30 -6.69 6.81
C LEU A 330 -22.67 -6.26 7.33
N LEU A 331 -23.45 -5.60 6.48
CA LEU A 331 -24.71 -4.94 6.84
C LEU A 331 -25.88 -5.45 6.01
N ASP A 332 -27.01 -5.67 6.65
CA ASP A 332 -28.32 -5.78 6.01
C ASP A 332 -29.00 -4.41 6.08
N ALA A 333 -28.72 -3.55 5.10
CA ALA A 333 -29.08 -2.13 5.13
C ALA A 333 -29.53 -1.66 3.73
N PRO A 334 -30.81 -1.84 3.36
CA PRO A 334 -31.34 -1.42 2.05
C PRO A 334 -31.13 0.07 1.75
N GLU A 335 -30.94 0.91 2.76
CA GLU A 335 -30.61 2.33 2.62
C GLU A 335 -29.33 2.57 1.82
N LEU A 336 -28.45 1.55 1.77
CA LEU A 336 -27.18 1.60 1.04
C LEU A 336 -27.27 1.15 -0.42
N ASP A 337 -28.41 0.62 -0.89
CA ASP A 337 -28.60 0.14 -2.27
C ASP A 337 -28.28 1.22 -3.31
N SER A 338 -28.63 2.46 -3.02
CA SER A 338 -28.40 3.61 -3.91
C SER A 338 -26.95 4.11 -3.91
N ALA A 339 -26.08 3.54 -3.07
CA ALA A 339 -24.71 4.02 -2.83
C ALA A 339 -24.66 5.55 -2.58
N PRO A 340 -25.29 6.06 -1.50
CA PRO A 340 -25.59 7.49 -1.30
C PRO A 340 -24.35 8.40 -1.30
N ARG A 341 -23.18 7.85 -1.01
CA ARG A 341 -21.87 8.54 -1.03
C ARG A 341 -20.90 7.90 -2.02
N GLY A 342 -21.39 7.24 -3.04
CA GLY A 342 -20.57 6.56 -4.04
C GLY A 342 -19.75 5.43 -3.45
N SER A 343 -18.48 5.30 -3.88
CA SER A 343 -17.60 4.21 -3.49
C SER A 343 -16.79 4.48 -2.23
N GLY A 344 -16.83 5.70 -1.66
CA GLY A 344 -16.07 6.00 -0.44
C GLY A 344 -16.17 7.44 0.01
N VAL A 345 -15.71 7.68 1.24
CA VAL A 345 -15.72 8.99 1.89
C VAL A 345 -14.35 9.23 2.52
N LEU A 346 -13.80 10.42 2.31
CA LEU A 346 -12.64 10.94 3.01
C LEU A 346 -13.10 11.98 4.03
N THR A 347 -12.44 12.08 5.17
CA THR A 347 -12.77 13.03 6.21
C THR A 347 -11.79 14.19 6.25
N VAL A 348 -12.27 15.38 6.51
CA VAL A 348 -11.40 16.48 6.91
C VAL A 348 -10.78 16.13 8.27
N PRO A 349 -9.46 16.17 8.43
CA PRO A 349 -8.81 15.80 9.68
C PRO A 349 -9.43 16.52 10.90
N GLY A 350 -9.67 15.76 11.98
CA GLY A 350 -10.27 16.25 13.21
C GLY A 350 -11.80 16.40 13.18
N SER A 351 -12.47 16.11 12.05
CA SER A 351 -13.94 16.21 11.97
C SER A 351 -14.66 14.92 12.36
N HIS A 352 -14.03 13.79 12.17
CA HIS A 352 -14.50 12.44 12.46
C HIS A 352 -13.41 11.64 13.16
N THR A 353 -13.81 10.56 13.84
CA THR A 353 -12.87 9.61 14.43
C THR A 353 -12.26 8.71 13.34
N ALA A 354 -13.07 8.35 12.34
CA ALA A 354 -12.59 7.64 11.16
C ALA A 354 -11.93 8.61 10.16
N LYS A 355 -10.81 8.20 9.55
CA LYS A 355 -10.14 8.99 8.50
C LYS A 355 -10.71 8.76 7.10
N ALA A 356 -11.32 7.61 6.86
CA ALA A 356 -11.90 7.24 5.58
C ALA A 356 -12.88 6.08 5.71
N LEU A 357 -13.76 5.99 4.74
CA LEU A 357 -14.67 4.87 4.56
C LEU A 357 -14.64 4.41 3.10
N THR A 358 -14.66 3.10 2.86
CA THR A 358 -14.89 2.51 1.54
C THR A 358 -16.20 1.71 1.57
N HIS A 359 -17.11 1.99 0.65
CA HIS A 359 -18.29 1.18 0.40
C HIS A 359 -17.94 0.11 -0.64
N SER A 360 -17.42 -1.02 -0.18
CA SER A 360 -16.77 -2.03 -1.04
C SER A 360 -17.76 -2.67 -2.02
N THR A 361 -19.00 -2.93 -1.64
CA THR A 361 -20.05 -3.43 -2.55
C THR A 361 -20.53 -2.40 -3.56
N ALA A 362 -20.36 -1.10 -3.31
CA ALA A 362 -20.55 -0.05 -4.30
C ALA A 362 -19.37 0.08 -5.27
N LYS A 363 -18.16 -0.25 -4.79
CA LYS A 363 -16.91 -0.15 -5.54
C LYS A 363 -16.67 -1.35 -6.46
N TRP A 364 -17.00 -2.57 -6.00
CA TRP A 364 -16.70 -3.82 -6.70
C TRP A 364 -17.98 -4.58 -7.07
N GLY A 365 -18.25 -4.73 -8.37
CA GLY A 365 -19.45 -5.43 -8.87
C GLY A 365 -19.51 -6.90 -8.47
N TRP A 366 -18.38 -7.59 -8.56
CA TRP A 366 -18.29 -9.00 -8.14
C TRP A 366 -18.63 -9.17 -6.64
N LEU A 367 -18.22 -8.22 -5.80
CA LEU A 367 -18.48 -8.27 -4.36
C LEU A 367 -19.94 -7.97 -4.04
N ARG A 368 -20.57 -7.07 -4.81
CA ARG A 368 -22.02 -6.82 -4.73
C ARG A 368 -22.81 -8.07 -5.06
N GLU A 369 -22.41 -8.80 -6.11
CA GLU A 369 -23.05 -10.07 -6.48
C GLU A 369 -22.87 -11.12 -5.38
N ALA A 370 -21.65 -11.28 -4.84
CA ALA A 370 -21.36 -12.19 -3.76
C ALA A 370 -22.11 -11.86 -2.45
N ALA A 371 -22.31 -10.57 -2.18
CA ALA A 371 -23.02 -10.11 -0.98
C ALA A 371 -24.54 -10.30 -1.03
N ALA A 372 -25.12 -10.57 -2.22
CA ALA A 372 -26.53 -10.95 -2.41
C ALA A 372 -27.54 -10.01 -1.72
N GLY A 373 -27.39 -8.69 -1.92
CA GLY A 373 -28.24 -7.65 -1.33
C GLY A 373 -27.77 -7.13 0.02
N ARG A 374 -26.70 -7.72 0.61
CA ARG A 374 -26.02 -7.17 1.79
C ARG A 374 -24.94 -6.18 1.38
N HIS A 375 -24.49 -5.34 2.30
CA HIS A 375 -23.48 -4.34 2.02
C HIS A 375 -22.21 -4.57 2.84
N LEU A 376 -21.06 -4.33 2.22
CA LEU A 376 -19.76 -4.35 2.86
C LEU A 376 -19.19 -2.94 2.88
N VAL A 377 -18.90 -2.48 4.07
CA VAL A 377 -18.36 -1.15 4.36
C VAL A 377 -17.09 -1.28 5.19
N ARG A 378 -16.03 -0.60 4.79
CA ARG A 378 -14.73 -0.62 5.48
C ARG A 378 -14.45 0.75 6.05
N VAL A 379 -14.26 0.83 7.35
CA VAL A 379 -13.96 2.07 8.08
C VAL A 379 -12.51 2.02 8.54
N SER A 380 -11.74 3.07 8.23
CA SER A 380 -10.31 3.14 8.52
C SER A 380 -10.00 4.14 9.61
N PHE A 381 -9.19 3.72 10.58
CA PHE A 381 -8.77 4.50 11.74
C PHE A 381 -7.24 4.57 11.83
N GLY A 382 -6.72 5.56 12.56
CA GLY A 382 -5.30 5.77 12.79
C GLY A 382 -4.61 6.58 11.70
N SER A 383 -3.55 7.29 12.08
CA SER A 383 -2.72 8.12 11.21
C SER A 383 -1.29 8.20 11.73
N GLN A 384 -0.41 8.87 11.00
CA GLN A 384 0.96 9.14 11.45
C GLN A 384 0.95 9.86 12.80
N GLY A 385 1.64 9.32 13.80
CA GLY A 385 1.76 9.92 15.13
C GLY A 385 0.52 9.82 16.03
N GLU A 386 -0.60 9.27 15.52
CA GLU A 386 -1.84 9.10 16.29
C GLU A 386 -2.29 7.64 16.25
N PRO A 387 -2.47 6.98 17.40
CA PRO A 387 -2.99 5.61 17.43
C PRO A 387 -4.43 5.58 16.88
N ALA A 388 -4.83 4.42 16.37
CA ALA A 388 -6.21 4.21 15.94
C ALA A 388 -7.15 4.35 17.16
N ALA A 389 -8.25 5.07 17.00
CA ALA A 389 -9.26 5.22 18.08
C ALA A 389 -9.88 3.88 18.53
N THR A 390 -9.68 2.85 17.71
CA THR A 390 -10.09 1.47 18.00
C THR A 390 -9.02 0.69 18.75
N ALA A 391 -7.78 1.19 18.92
CA ALA A 391 -6.62 0.43 19.39
C ALA A 391 -6.84 -0.27 20.75
N ASP A 392 -7.47 0.43 21.69
CA ASP A 392 -7.74 -0.06 23.05
C ASP A 392 -9.15 -0.65 23.23
N LEU A 393 -9.94 -0.74 22.15
CA LEU A 393 -11.28 -1.31 22.18
C LEU A 393 -11.22 -2.82 21.91
N ASP A 394 -12.16 -3.57 22.48
CA ASP A 394 -12.44 -4.92 22.01
C ASP A 394 -13.13 -4.91 20.64
N ASP A 395 -13.30 -6.07 20.03
CA ASP A 395 -13.83 -6.16 18.67
C ASP A 395 -15.28 -5.69 18.56
N ASP A 396 -16.11 -5.93 19.59
CA ASP A 396 -17.51 -5.50 19.61
C ASP A 396 -17.61 -3.97 19.73
N ALA A 397 -16.82 -3.36 20.59
CA ALA A 397 -16.77 -1.92 20.76
C ALA A 397 -16.18 -1.22 19.49
N ALA A 398 -15.17 -1.83 18.88
CA ALA A 398 -14.60 -1.33 17.63
C ALA A 398 -15.62 -1.41 16.49
N ALA A 399 -16.39 -2.50 16.39
CA ALA A 399 -17.47 -2.65 15.42
C ALA A 399 -18.61 -1.64 15.64
N ALA A 400 -18.99 -1.39 16.91
CA ALA A 400 -19.99 -0.38 17.24
C ALA A 400 -19.53 1.05 16.89
N LEU A 401 -18.27 1.39 17.18
CA LEU A 401 -17.67 2.67 16.74
C LEU A 401 -17.67 2.79 15.23
N ALA A 402 -17.22 1.75 14.51
CA ALA A 402 -17.19 1.74 13.05
C ALA A 402 -18.58 1.87 12.44
N LEU A 403 -19.61 1.24 13.03
CA LEU A 403 -20.98 1.39 12.58
C LEU A 403 -21.50 2.83 12.77
N SER A 404 -21.20 3.44 13.89
CA SER A 404 -21.55 4.85 14.16
C SER A 404 -20.88 5.80 13.16
N GLU A 405 -19.59 5.64 12.91
CA GLU A 405 -18.85 6.42 11.93
C GLU A 405 -19.37 6.15 10.50
N ALA A 406 -19.66 4.90 10.15
CA ALA A 406 -20.23 4.56 8.84
C ALA A 406 -21.59 5.23 8.63
N SER A 407 -22.45 5.25 9.65
CA SER A 407 -23.74 5.94 9.62
C SER A 407 -23.57 7.44 9.32
N ALA A 408 -22.67 8.11 10.05
CA ALA A 408 -22.38 9.52 9.87
C ALA A 408 -21.77 9.81 8.48
N LEU A 409 -20.76 9.04 8.07
CA LEU A 409 -20.03 9.23 6.81
C LEU A 409 -20.87 8.94 5.58
N LEU A 410 -21.77 7.96 5.63
CA LEU A 410 -22.68 7.64 4.52
C LEU A 410 -23.90 8.55 4.50
N GLY A 411 -24.17 9.28 5.58
CA GLY A 411 -25.32 10.18 5.70
C GLY A 411 -26.66 9.44 5.75
N VAL A 412 -26.64 8.21 6.30
CA VAL A 412 -27.81 7.36 6.50
C VAL A 412 -27.81 6.84 7.94
N THR A 413 -28.98 6.58 8.50
CA THR A 413 -29.06 5.99 9.83
C THR A 413 -28.87 4.49 9.72
N LEU A 414 -27.78 3.97 10.31
CA LEU A 414 -27.51 2.54 10.45
C LEU A 414 -27.78 2.12 11.90
N HIS A 415 -28.54 1.04 12.06
CA HIS A 415 -28.89 0.51 13.37
C HIS A 415 -28.01 -0.70 13.74
N PRO A 416 -27.71 -0.93 15.02
CA PRO A 416 -26.96 -2.10 15.46
C PRO A 416 -27.55 -3.45 15.01
N THR A 417 -28.86 -3.51 14.85
CA THR A 417 -29.57 -4.72 14.37
C THR A 417 -29.33 -5.03 12.89
N GLN A 418 -28.78 -4.11 12.12
CA GLN A 418 -28.40 -4.31 10.72
C GLN A 418 -26.98 -4.85 10.55
N LEU A 419 -26.18 -4.83 11.62
CA LEU A 419 -24.83 -5.40 11.63
C LEU A 419 -24.92 -6.93 11.74
N LEU A 420 -24.50 -7.63 10.69
CA LEU A 420 -24.50 -9.09 10.63
C LEU A 420 -23.17 -9.68 11.07
N ALA A 421 -22.07 -9.09 10.65
CA ALA A 421 -20.73 -9.50 11.04
C ALA A 421 -19.74 -8.32 10.93
N ALA A 422 -18.65 -8.42 11.66
CA ALA A 422 -17.55 -7.48 11.58
C ALA A 422 -16.20 -8.21 11.58
N HIS A 423 -15.20 -7.60 10.93
CA HIS A 423 -13.82 -8.07 10.98
C HIS A 423 -12.89 -6.88 11.17
N ARG A 424 -11.97 -6.99 12.11
CA ARG A 424 -10.97 -5.96 12.41
C ARG A 424 -9.59 -6.43 11.99
N ALA A 425 -8.90 -5.61 11.21
CA ALA A 425 -7.53 -5.87 10.79
C ALA A 425 -6.62 -4.71 11.18
N ARG A 426 -5.45 -5.03 11.72
CA ARG A 426 -4.41 -4.08 12.12
C ARG A 426 -3.21 -4.21 11.19
N TYR A 427 -2.69 -3.07 10.75
CA TYR A 427 -1.52 -2.97 9.87
C TYR A 427 -0.52 -1.98 10.45
N VAL A 428 0.66 -2.47 10.79
CA VAL A 428 1.79 -1.65 11.22
C VAL A 428 2.56 -1.20 9.98
N GLN A 429 3.03 0.03 9.97
CA GLN A 429 3.75 0.63 8.82
C GLN A 429 2.94 0.67 7.52
N ALA A 430 1.67 1.00 7.59
CA ALA A 430 0.78 0.95 6.43
C ALA A 430 1.27 1.77 5.23
N GLN A 431 2.06 2.87 5.41
CA GLN A 431 2.55 3.68 4.28
C GLN A 431 3.82 4.52 4.61
N PRO A 432 4.97 3.91 4.87
CA PRO A 432 6.15 4.60 5.43
C PRO A 432 6.90 5.54 4.49
N THR A 433 6.55 5.61 3.20
CA THR A 433 7.49 6.08 2.17
C THR A 433 7.14 7.43 1.54
N SER A 434 6.02 8.01 1.90
CA SER A 434 5.59 9.32 1.36
C SER A 434 6.13 10.52 2.15
N LEU A 435 6.82 10.27 3.27
CA LEU A 435 7.32 11.31 4.16
C LEU A 435 8.61 11.93 3.67
N ILE A 436 8.82 13.19 4.02
CA ILE A 436 10.05 13.93 3.74
C ILE A 436 11.26 13.17 4.34
N GLY A 437 12.30 12.97 3.53
CA GLY A 437 13.50 12.24 3.93
C GLY A 437 13.43 10.71 3.75
N ALA A 438 12.24 10.15 3.46
CA ALA A 438 12.11 8.70 3.25
C ALA A 438 12.90 8.20 2.04
N THR A 439 13.03 9.00 0.98
CA THR A 439 13.80 8.62 -0.22
C THR A 439 15.29 8.49 0.09
N GLU A 440 15.86 9.41 0.85
CA GLU A 440 17.27 9.38 1.26
C GLU A 440 17.55 8.21 2.20
N ARG A 441 16.67 7.97 3.18
CA ARG A 441 16.79 6.81 4.08
C ARG A 441 16.79 5.49 3.31
N ARG A 442 15.83 5.32 2.37
CA ARG A 442 15.76 4.12 1.52
C ARG A 442 17.02 3.92 0.67
N ALA A 443 17.54 5.00 0.07
CA ALA A 443 18.77 4.94 -0.70
C ALA A 443 19.97 4.50 0.14
N ALA A 444 20.10 5.00 1.37
CA ALA A 444 21.15 4.59 2.30
C ALA A 444 21.05 3.11 2.68
N VAL A 445 19.83 2.63 3.03
CA VAL A 445 19.58 1.21 3.31
C VAL A 445 19.95 0.35 2.10
N ARG A 446 19.48 0.73 0.90
CA ARG A 446 19.75 -0.02 -0.33
C ARG A 446 21.26 -0.09 -0.64
N GLN A 447 22.00 1.00 -0.42
CA GLN A 447 23.45 1.02 -0.59
C GLN A 447 24.14 0.05 0.38
N ALA A 448 23.74 0.05 1.64
CA ALA A 448 24.31 -0.82 2.67
C ALA A 448 23.99 -2.31 2.41
N VAL A 449 22.75 -2.63 2.01
CA VAL A 449 22.36 -3.98 1.58
C VAL A 449 23.20 -4.45 0.40
N THR A 450 23.38 -3.60 -0.62
CA THR A 450 24.17 -3.93 -1.81
C THR A 450 25.64 -4.24 -1.49
N ALA A 451 26.19 -3.60 -0.46
CA ALA A 451 27.57 -3.86 0.00
C ALA A 451 27.71 -5.19 0.78
N THR A 452 26.59 -5.80 1.20
CA THR A 452 26.58 -7.04 1.99
C THR A 452 26.32 -8.24 1.08
N ARG A 453 27.36 -9.05 0.85
CA ARG A 453 27.27 -10.23 -0.04
C ARG A 453 26.22 -11.23 0.47
N GLY A 454 25.39 -11.75 -0.44
CA GLY A 454 24.38 -12.75 -0.13
C GLY A 454 23.18 -12.23 0.65
N LEU A 455 23.07 -10.90 0.88
CA LEU A 455 21.92 -10.29 1.52
C LEU A 455 21.09 -9.49 0.52
N GLY A 456 19.77 -9.68 0.57
CA GLY A 456 18.77 -8.88 -0.10
C GLY A 456 17.73 -8.38 0.90
N VAL A 457 17.13 -7.22 0.61
CA VAL A 457 16.02 -6.69 1.40
C VAL A 457 14.95 -6.17 0.44
N VAL A 458 13.70 -6.58 0.65
CA VAL A 458 12.54 -6.15 -0.16
C VAL A 458 11.37 -5.74 0.73
N GLY A 459 10.36 -5.11 0.15
CA GLY A 459 9.18 -4.71 0.88
C GLY A 459 8.92 -3.21 0.84
N ALA A 460 7.75 -2.80 1.34
CA ALA A 460 7.28 -1.42 1.19
C ALA A 460 8.21 -0.37 1.80
N TRP A 461 8.92 -0.69 2.88
CA TRP A 461 9.80 0.25 3.58
C TRP A 461 11.08 0.61 2.80
N VAL A 462 11.53 -0.25 1.87
CA VAL A 462 12.68 0.01 0.98
C VAL A 462 12.27 0.30 -0.46
N ALA A 463 11.14 -0.21 -0.90
CA ALA A 463 10.65 -0.01 -2.27
C ALA A 463 9.80 1.25 -2.42
N GLY A 464 8.96 1.51 -1.44
CA GLY A 464 7.88 2.47 -1.51
C GLY A 464 6.52 1.80 -1.33
N THR A 465 5.52 2.63 -1.01
CA THR A 465 4.17 2.16 -0.71
C THR A 465 3.45 1.67 -1.96
N GLY A 466 2.85 0.50 -1.85
CA GLY A 466 1.97 -0.11 -2.84
C GLY A 466 2.67 -1.03 -3.84
N LEU A 467 1.88 -1.95 -4.38
CA LEU A 467 2.36 -3.03 -5.25
C LEU A 467 3.11 -2.52 -6.49
N ALA A 468 2.71 -1.37 -7.04
CA ALA A 468 3.36 -0.77 -8.20
C ALA A 468 4.84 -0.38 -7.96
N GLN A 469 5.27 -0.28 -6.69
CA GLN A 469 6.65 -0.05 -6.29
C GLN A 469 7.30 -1.34 -5.76
N VAL A 470 6.59 -2.10 -4.93
CA VAL A 470 7.11 -3.32 -4.30
C VAL A 470 7.43 -4.41 -5.32
N VAL A 471 6.57 -4.62 -6.33
CA VAL A 471 6.78 -5.68 -7.33
C VAL A 471 8.05 -5.45 -8.15
N PRO A 472 8.26 -4.30 -8.83
CA PRO A 472 9.48 -4.09 -9.60
C PRO A 472 10.75 -4.04 -8.74
N ASP A 473 10.67 -3.53 -7.51
CA ASP A 473 11.80 -3.53 -6.58
C ASP A 473 12.19 -4.95 -6.16
N ALA A 474 11.21 -5.80 -5.85
CA ALA A 474 11.45 -7.20 -5.48
C ALA A 474 12.09 -7.99 -6.63
N VAL A 475 11.64 -7.76 -7.88
CA VAL A 475 12.27 -8.34 -9.08
C VAL A 475 13.71 -7.86 -9.21
N ALA A 476 13.96 -6.55 -9.12
CA ALA A 476 15.30 -5.98 -9.27
C ALA A 476 16.27 -6.47 -8.18
N GLU A 477 15.80 -6.58 -6.95
CA GLU A 477 16.63 -7.06 -5.84
C GLU A 477 16.92 -8.56 -5.93
N ALA A 478 15.95 -9.37 -6.35
CA ALA A 478 16.18 -10.78 -6.65
C ALA A 478 17.19 -10.95 -7.79
N ASP A 479 17.11 -10.14 -8.85
CA ASP A 479 18.08 -10.13 -9.96
C ASP A 479 19.49 -9.78 -9.48
N ARG A 480 19.62 -8.75 -8.63
CA ARG A 480 20.89 -8.35 -8.04
C ARG A 480 21.49 -9.48 -7.19
N LEU A 481 20.69 -10.10 -6.33
CA LEU A 481 21.16 -11.20 -5.48
C LEU A 481 21.59 -12.40 -6.31
N ARG A 482 20.76 -12.82 -7.27
CA ARG A 482 21.10 -13.92 -8.20
C ARG A 482 22.41 -13.66 -8.93
N ALA A 483 22.59 -12.44 -9.46
CA ALA A 483 23.83 -12.08 -10.14
C ALA A 483 25.04 -12.22 -9.20
N SER A 484 24.94 -11.78 -7.96
CA SER A 484 26.02 -11.90 -6.98
C SER A 484 26.35 -13.34 -6.57
N LEU A 485 25.34 -14.23 -6.57
CA LEU A 485 25.52 -15.65 -6.20
C LEU A 485 26.02 -16.51 -7.38
N LEU A 486 25.65 -16.16 -8.61
CA LEU A 486 25.98 -16.94 -9.78
C LEU A 486 27.30 -16.50 -10.44
N TRP A 487 27.68 -15.22 -10.31
CA TRP A 487 28.80 -14.63 -11.05
C TRP A 487 29.86 -13.99 -10.14
N GLY A 488 29.55 -13.75 -8.86
CA GLY A 488 30.46 -13.21 -7.84
C GLY A 488 31.11 -14.34 -7.01
#